data_02c5cab41636de610eb435c6a6accaca
#
_entry.id   02c5cab41636de610eb435c6a6accaca
#
_cell.length_a   1.000
_cell.length_b   1.000
_cell.length_c   1.000
_cell.angle_alpha   90.00
_cell.angle_beta   90.00
_cell.angle_gamma   90.00
#
_symmetry.space_group_name_H-M   'P 1'
#
loop_
_entity.id
_entity.type
_entity.pdbx_description
1 polymer ?
#
loop_
_entity_poly.entity_id
_entity_poly.type
_entity_poly.pdbx_seq_one_letter_code
_entity_poly.pdbx_strand_id
1 'polypeptide(L)'
;MSLENFKEQLQPFLQALDIDIEDHENSDQLIEAMRTSDNTFSGIAKSLIPYYKEIKEYDEKAIEKFISDKSVLEELKVLLNGLDDWDQENIDNVLKNYQTEKGLSVPAVNQPIRISLTGSTKSPGLGLTLFLFGKNKSLERISGLLTYLS
;
A
#
# COMPACT_ATOMS: atom_id res chain seq x y z
N MET A 1 8.87 -1.46 -23.63
CA MET A 1 8.25 -0.13 -23.71
C MET A 1 8.94 0.82 -22.73
N SER A 2 9.29 2.03 -23.16
CA SER A 2 9.87 3.03 -22.27
C SER A 2 8.80 3.50 -21.26
N LEU A 3 9.27 4.04 -20.13
CA LEU A 3 8.36 4.61 -19.13
C LEU A 3 7.50 5.74 -19.73
N GLU A 4 8.12 6.59 -20.55
CA GLU A 4 7.40 7.68 -21.21
C GLU A 4 6.25 7.18 -22.09
N ASN A 5 6.51 6.20 -22.93
CA ASN A 5 5.47 5.59 -23.77
C ASN A 5 4.38 4.92 -22.94
N PHE A 6 4.79 4.23 -21.87
CA PHE A 6 3.85 3.57 -20.96
C PHE A 6 2.92 4.59 -20.31
N LYS A 7 3.47 5.70 -19.82
CA LYS A 7 2.69 6.78 -19.20
C LYS A 7 1.71 7.40 -20.19
N GLU A 8 2.12 7.61 -21.43
CA GLU A 8 1.25 8.14 -22.48
C GLU A 8 0.05 7.22 -22.73
N GLN A 9 0.30 5.92 -22.84
CA GLN A 9 -0.78 4.96 -23.08
C GLN A 9 -1.68 4.76 -21.87
N LEU A 10 -1.17 4.94 -20.68
CA LEU A 10 -1.94 4.85 -19.44
C LEU A 10 -2.83 6.08 -19.20
N GLN A 11 -2.44 7.23 -19.75
CA GLN A 11 -3.08 8.52 -19.48
C GLN A 11 -4.61 8.54 -19.70
N PRO A 12 -5.16 8.02 -20.82
CA PRO A 12 -6.62 8.03 -21.01
C PRO A 12 -7.36 7.27 -19.91
N PHE A 13 -6.77 6.19 -19.41
CA PHE A 13 -7.39 5.37 -18.37
C PHE A 13 -7.35 6.07 -17.01
N LEU A 14 -6.28 6.83 -16.74
CA LEU A 14 -6.18 7.63 -15.52
C LEU A 14 -7.16 8.80 -15.56
N GLN A 15 -7.30 9.46 -16.71
CA GLN A 15 -8.25 10.56 -16.86
C GLN A 15 -9.69 10.08 -16.63
N ALA A 16 -10.03 8.87 -17.09
CA ALA A 16 -11.35 8.30 -16.86
C ALA A 16 -11.64 8.10 -15.37
N LEU A 17 -10.60 7.95 -14.54
CA LEU A 17 -10.72 7.80 -13.09
C LEU A 17 -10.47 9.10 -12.34
N ASP A 18 -10.30 10.20 -13.05
CA ASP A 18 -10.01 11.53 -12.49
C ASP A 18 -8.72 11.52 -11.66
N ILE A 19 -7.69 10.89 -12.21
CA ILE A 19 -6.36 10.82 -11.59
C ILE A 19 -5.35 11.62 -12.42
N ASP A 20 -4.67 12.57 -11.77
CA ASP A 20 -3.51 13.27 -12.33
C ASP A 20 -2.26 12.58 -11.80
N ILE A 21 -1.48 11.99 -12.69
CA ILE A 21 -0.28 11.23 -12.33
C ILE A 21 0.72 12.06 -11.52
N GLU A 22 0.77 13.38 -11.77
CA GLU A 22 1.72 14.28 -11.11
C GLU A 22 1.32 14.64 -9.68
N ASP A 23 0.12 14.25 -9.23
CA ASP A 23 -0.32 14.47 -7.84
C ASP A 23 0.42 13.59 -6.83
N HIS A 24 1.24 12.65 -7.30
CA HIS A 24 2.07 11.81 -6.43
C HIS A 24 3.52 12.26 -6.51
N GLU A 25 4.16 12.42 -5.35
CA GLU A 25 5.53 12.91 -5.22
C GLU A 25 6.54 12.06 -5.99
N ASN A 26 6.36 10.73 -5.98
CA ASN A 26 7.24 9.78 -6.65
C ASN A 26 6.52 9.06 -7.78
N SER A 27 5.85 9.81 -8.66
CA SER A 27 4.98 9.25 -9.70
C SER A 27 5.71 8.28 -10.63
N ASP A 28 6.91 8.60 -11.07
CA ASP A 28 7.67 7.72 -11.98
C ASP A 28 8.01 6.38 -11.33
N GLN A 29 8.44 6.41 -10.09
CA GLN A 29 8.77 5.20 -9.33
C GLN A 29 7.51 4.38 -9.08
N LEU A 30 6.41 5.03 -8.74
CA LEU A 30 5.11 4.38 -8.53
C LEU A 30 4.62 3.69 -9.82
N ILE A 31 4.64 4.39 -10.93
CA ILE A 31 4.18 3.83 -12.21
C ILE A 31 5.08 2.65 -12.63
N GLU A 32 6.39 2.78 -12.47
CA GLU A 32 7.31 1.69 -12.79
C GLU A 32 7.01 0.45 -11.93
N ALA A 33 6.76 0.63 -10.64
CA ALA A 33 6.42 -0.47 -9.73
C ALA A 33 5.10 -1.14 -10.10
N MET A 34 4.14 -0.39 -10.66
CA MET A 34 2.81 -0.89 -10.94
C MET A 34 2.60 -1.37 -12.38
N ARG A 35 3.62 -1.26 -13.24
CA ARG A 35 3.53 -1.65 -14.67
C ARG A 35 3.04 -3.08 -14.88
N THR A 36 3.40 -3.97 -13.97
CA THR A 36 3.09 -5.40 -14.07
C THR A 36 1.94 -5.83 -13.18
N SER A 37 1.24 -4.88 -12.56
CA SER A 37 0.15 -5.19 -11.62
C SER A 37 -1.08 -5.81 -12.30
N ASP A 38 -1.23 -5.60 -13.61
CA ASP A 38 -2.33 -6.15 -14.37
C ASP A 38 -1.89 -6.29 -15.83
N ASN A 39 -2.63 -7.09 -16.60
CA ASN A 39 -2.35 -7.30 -18.02
C ASN A 39 -2.94 -6.20 -18.92
N THR A 40 -3.78 -5.32 -18.38
CA THR A 40 -4.45 -4.27 -19.14
C THR A 40 -4.13 -2.90 -18.54
N PHE A 41 -4.13 -1.86 -19.36
CA PHE A 41 -3.97 -0.49 -18.87
C PHE A 41 -5.11 -0.09 -17.94
N SER A 42 -6.33 -0.53 -18.24
CA SER A 42 -7.49 -0.29 -17.37
C SER A 42 -7.27 -0.86 -15.97
N GLY A 43 -6.77 -2.10 -15.88
CA GLY A 43 -6.48 -2.76 -14.60
C GLY A 43 -5.35 -2.08 -13.84
N ILE A 44 -4.29 -1.66 -14.55
CA ILE A 44 -3.19 -0.93 -13.95
C ILE A 44 -3.68 0.40 -13.37
N ALA A 45 -4.48 1.14 -14.14
CA ALA A 45 -5.05 2.41 -13.67
C ALA A 45 -5.87 2.22 -12.41
N LYS A 46 -6.70 1.17 -12.36
CA LYS A 46 -7.48 0.85 -11.16
C LYS A 46 -6.61 0.51 -9.96
N SER A 47 -5.49 -0.18 -10.18
CA SER A 47 -4.56 -0.52 -9.10
C SER A 47 -3.88 0.72 -8.51
N LEU A 48 -3.84 1.82 -9.24
CA LEU A 48 -3.26 3.08 -8.79
C LEU A 48 -4.22 3.91 -7.93
N ILE A 49 -5.51 3.62 -7.96
CA ILE A 49 -6.51 4.41 -7.23
C ILE A 49 -6.12 4.66 -5.76
N PRO A 50 -5.72 3.65 -4.97
CA PRO A 50 -5.40 3.88 -3.55
C PRO A 50 -4.27 4.88 -3.32
N TYR A 51 -3.36 5.03 -4.29
CA TYR A 51 -2.23 5.94 -4.16
C TYR A 51 -2.61 7.40 -4.40
N TYR A 52 -3.75 7.65 -5.02
CA TYR A 52 -4.20 9.00 -5.38
C TYR A 52 -5.49 9.42 -4.69
N LYS A 53 -6.31 8.46 -4.25
CA LYS A 53 -7.63 8.74 -3.68
C LYS A 53 -7.79 8.04 -2.33
N GLU A 54 -8.71 8.54 -1.51
CA GLU A 54 -9.02 7.93 -0.23
C GLU A 54 -9.71 6.57 -0.42
N ILE A 55 -9.50 5.67 0.54
CA ILE A 55 -10.16 4.37 0.53
C ILE A 55 -11.62 4.55 0.92
N LYS A 56 -12.53 4.08 0.08
CA LYS A 56 -13.98 4.15 0.33
C LYS A 56 -14.53 2.86 0.89
N GLU A 57 -13.92 1.74 0.52
CA GLU A 57 -14.37 0.41 0.92
C GLU A 57 -13.18 -0.48 1.24
N TYR A 58 -13.35 -1.36 2.22
CA TYR A 58 -12.38 -2.40 2.54
C TYR A 58 -12.93 -3.75 2.10
N ASP A 59 -12.02 -4.65 1.72
CA ASP A 59 -12.36 -6.04 1.41
C ASP A 59 -12.69 -6.75 2.73
N GLU A 60 -13.98 -6.90 3.02
CA GLU A 60 -14.47 -7.50 4.28
C GLU A 60 -14.01 -8.94 4.44
N LYS A 61 -13.93 -9.69 3.35
CA LYS A 61 -13.46 -11.09 3.41
C LYS A 61 -11.99 -11.15 3.79
N ALA A 62 -11.19 -10.21 3.30
CA ALA A 62 -9.79 -10.13 3.65
C ALA A 62 -9.61 -9.74 5.11
N ILE A 63 -10.40 -8.80 5.61
CA ILE A 63 -10.39 -8.43 7.03
C ILE A 63 -10.71 -9.65 7.89
N GLU A 64 -11.77 -10.37 7.57
CA GLU A 64 -12.18 -11.56 8.29
C GLU A 64 -11.09 -12.62 8.30
N LYS A 65 -10.42 -12.81 7.17
CA LYS A 65 -9.39 -13.83 7.02
C LYS A 65 -8.07 -13.49 7.73
N PHE A 66 -7.64 -12.23 7.67
CA PHE A 66 -6.29 -11.84 8.07
C PHE A 66 -6.21 -10.98 9.34
N ILE A 67 -7.30 -10.43 9.81
CA ILE A 67 -7.29 -9.55 11.00
C ILE A 67 -8.16 -10.17 12.09
N SER A 68 -7.53 -10.99 12.94
CA SER A 68 -8.21 -11.60 14.08
C SER A 68 -8.33 -10.62 15.25
N ASP A 69 -7.33 -9.75 15.41
CA ASP A 69 -7.36 -8.66 16.38
C ASP A 69 -6.55 -7.47 15.86
N LYS A 70 -6.67 -6.34 16.53
CA LYS A 70 -6.04 -5.09 16.08
C LYS A 70 -4.60 -4.92 16.54
N SER A 71 -4.08 -5.83 17.37
CA SER A 71 -2.76 -5.63 17.99
C SER A 71 -1.62 -5.51 16.98
N VAL A 72 -1.67 -6.30 15.89
CA VAL A 72 -0.64 -6.22 14.84
C VAL A 72 -0.58 -4.81 14.24
N LEU A 73 -1.75 -4.25 13.91
CA LEU A 73 -1.83 -2.90 13.35
C LEU A 73 -1.36 -1.84 14.34
N GLU A 74 -1.79 -1.96 15.60
CA GLU A 74 -1.42 -1.01 16.64
C GLU A 74 0.08 -1.02 16.92
N GLU A 75 0.67 -2.21 17.06
CA GLU A 75 2.09 -2.36 17.35
C GLU A 75 2.96 -1.94 16.16
N LEU A 76 2.60 -2.34 14.94
CA LEU A 76 3.34 -1.94 13.74
C LEU A 76 3.26 -0.44 13.49
N LYS A 77 2.11 0.18 13.79
CA LYS A 77 1.97 1.63 13.69
C LYS A 77 3.03 2.33 14.56
N VAL A 78 3.20 1.87 15.80
CA VAL A 78 4.20 2.45 16.71
C VAL A 78 5.61 2.25 16.17
N LEU A 79 5.93 1.04 15.72
CA LEU A 79 7.27 0.72 15.22
C LEU A 79 7.60 1.50 13.95
N LEU A 80 6.67 1.59 13.02
CA LEU A 80 6.86 2.33 11.79
C LEU A 80 7.00 3.83 12.05
N ASN A 81 6.21 4.36 13.00
CA ASN A 81 6.32 5.77 13.38
C ASN A 81 7.70 6.09 13.97
N GLY A 82 8.36 5.12 14.57
CA GLY A 82 9.68 5.28 15.16
C GLY A 82 10.84 5.33 14.16
N LEU A 83 10.58 5.05 12.87
CA LEU A 83 11.63 5.12 11.85
C LEU A 83 11.99 6.57 11.53
N ASP A 84 13.28 6.91 11.68
CA ASP A 84 13.79 8.23 11.31
C ASP A 84 13.96 8.33 9.79
N ASP A 85 14.45 7.27 9.17
CA ASP A 85 14.65 7.20 7.73
C ASP A 85 13.60 6.26 7.12
N TRP A 86 12.73 6.83 6.27
CA TRP A 86 11.67 6.09 5.61
C TRP A 86 12.17 5.59 4.26
N ASP A 87 12.85 4.46 4.28
CA ASP A 87 13.33 3.79 3.08
C ASP A 87 12.91 2.32 3.12
N GLN A 88 12.95 1.68 1.96
CA GLN A 88 12.47 0.30 1.82
C GLN A 88 13.22 -0.66 2.73
N GLU A 89 14.55 -0.52 2.85
CA GLU A 89 15.36 -1.40 3.67
C GLU A 89 14.96 -1.33 5.15
N ASN A 90 14.84 -0.12 5.69
CA ASN A 90 14.45 0.07 7.09
C ASN A 90 13.04 -0.41 7.36
N ILE A 91 12.13 -0.17 6.42
CA ILE A 91 10.75 -0.65 6.51
C ILE A 91 10.71 -2.18 6.52
N ASP A 92 11.41 -2.82 5.57
CA ASP A 92 11.47 -4.28 5.50
C ASP A 92 12.04 -4.88 6.77
N ASN A 93 13.06 -4.26 7.35
CA ASN A 93 13.66 -4.71 8.60
C ASN A 93 12.67 -4.65 9.77
N VAL A 94 11.88 -3.59 9.88
CA VAL A 94 10.84 -3.48 10.91
C VAL A 94 9.84 -4.61 10.78
N LEU A 95 9.35 -4.85 9.57
CA LEU A 95 8.33 -5.89 9.32
C LEU A 95 8.89 -7.28 9.64
N LYS A 96 10.09 -7.57 9.18
CA LYS A 96 10.74 -8.86 9.39
C LYS A 96 11.05 -9.12 10.86
N ASN A 97 11.58 -8.12 11.55
CA ASN A 97 11.92 -8.23 12.97
C ASN A 97 10.65 -8.44 13.80
N TYR A 98 9.58 -7.73 13.49
CA TYR A 98 8.30 -7.89 14.17
C TYR A 98 7.75 -9.31 13.95
N GLN A 99 7.78 -9.79 12.72
CA GLN A 99 7.33 -11.13 12.37
C GLN A 99 8.08 -12.19 13.16
N THR A 100 9.40 -12.09 13.20
CA THR A 100 10.27 -13.04 13.89
C THR A 100 10.02 -13.00 15.40
N GLU A 101 9.97 -11.82 15.97
CA GLU A 101 9.78 -11.64 17.41
C GLU A 101 8.44 -12.19 17.90
N LYS A 102 7.38 -11.99 17.11
CA LYS A 102 6.03 -12.46 17.48
C LYS A 102 5.74 -13.88 17.02
N GLY A 103 6.62 -14.48 16.22
CA GLY A 103 6.41 -15.84 15.70
C GLY A 103 5.23 -15.95 14.76
N LEU A 104 4.95 -14.89 14.00
CA LEU A 104 3.81 -14.83 13.08
C LEU A 104 4.21 -15.22 11.66
N SER A 105 3.24 -15.68 10.88
CA SER A 105 3.44 -15.89 9.44
C SER A 105 3.58 -14.57 8.71
N VAL A 106 4.17 -14.58 7.52
CA VAL A 106 4.30 -13.38 6.68
C VAL A 106 2.91 -12.76 6.40
N PRO A 107 1.89 -13.53 5.96
CA PRO A 107 0.56 -12.93 5.74
C PRO A 107 -0.07 -12.33 6.98
N ALA A 108 0.16 -12.93 8.15
CA ALA A 108 -0.41 -12.42 9.40
C ALA A 108 0.11 -11.02 9.75
N VAL A 109 1.32 -10.70 9.32
CA VAL A 109 1.92 -9.37 9.50
C VAL A 109 1.59 -8.45 8.33
N ASN A 110 1.80 -8.94 7.11
CA ASN A 110 1.76 -8.09 5.92
C ASN A 110 0.36 -7.77 5.42
N GLN A 111 -0.57 -8.72 5.50
CA GLN A 111 -1.90 -8.50 4.92
C GLN A 111 -2.72 -7.44 5.68
N PRO A 112 -2.69 -7.39 7.02
CA PRO A 112 -3.38 -6.28 7.71
C PRO A 112 -2.90 -4.91 7.25
N ILE A 113 -1.59 -4.76 7.06
CA ILE A 113 -1.02 -3.48 6.59
C ILE A 113 -1.46 -3.20 5.16
N ARG A 114 -1.42 -4.19 4.26
CA ARG A 114 -1.89 -4.01 2.88
C ARG A 114 -3.35 -3.57 2.84
N ILE A 115 -4.19 -4.20 3.63
CA ILE A 115 -5.61 -3.82 3.70
C ILE A 115 -5.75 -2.36 4.16
N SER A 116 -4.96 -1.93 5.14
CA SER A 116 -5.00 -0.53 5.59
C SER A 116 -4.60 0.44 4.49
N LEU A 117 -3.60 0.08 3.68
CA LEU A 117 -3.06 0.98 2.65
C LEU A 117 -3.93 1.02 1.39
N THR A 118 -4.43 -0.13 0.94
CA THR A 118 -5.10 -0.25 -0.36
C THR A 118 -6.56 -0.67 -0.28
N GLY A 119 -7.04 -1.05 0.90
CA GLY A 119 -8.38 -1.60 1.07
C GLY A 119 -8.48 -3.09 0.74
N SER A 120 -7.42 -3.68 0.19
CA SER A 120 -7.40 -5.09 -0.22
C SER A 120 -6.03 -5.73 0.06
N THR A 121 -5.87 -6.99 -0.34
CA THR A 121 -4.61 -7.71 -0.17
C THR A 121 -3.68 -7.59 -1.38
N LYS A 122 -4.07 -6.84 -2.40
CA LYS A 122 -3.32 -6.70 -3.65
C LYS A 122 -2.41 -5.49 -3.62
N SER A 123 -1.10 -5.71 -3.67
CA SER A 123 -0.09 -4.66 -3.84
C SER A 123 1.25 -5.31 -4.18
N PRO A 124 2.23 -4.54 -4.66
CA PRO A 124 3.62 -5.00 -4.74
C PRO A 124 4.16 -5.39 -3.36
N GLY A 125 5.44 -5.74 -3.26
CA GLY A 125 6.05 -6.02 -1.97
C GLY A 125 5.72 -4.95 -0.94
N LEU A 126 5.41 -5.35 0.29
CA LEU A 126 4.88 -4.41 1.29
C LEU A 126 5.84 -3.28 1.63
N GLY A 127 7.14 -3.57 1.73
CA GLY A 127 8.13 -2.52 2.01
C GLY A 127 8.11 -1.43 0.95
N LEU A 128 8.04 -1.82 -0.33
CA LEU A 128 7.94 -0.87 -1.44
C LEU A 128 6.62 -0.10 -1.38
N THR A 129 5.52 -0.79 -1.09
CA THR A 129 4.20 -0.16 -0.98
C THR A 129 4.19 0.91 0.09
N LEU A 130 4.69 0.60 1.29
CA LEU A 130 4.80 1.57 2.38
C LEU A 130 5.69 2.75 1.99
N PHE A 131 6.81 2.46 1.35
CA PHE A 131 7.72 3.51 0.88
C PHE A 131 7.02 4.46 -0.09
N LEU A 132 6.27 3.91 -1.05
CA LEU A 132 5.57 4.71 -2.07
C LEU A 132 4.43 5.54 -1.48
N PHE A 133 3.72 5.03 -0.48
CA PHE A 133 2.71 5.83 0.23
C PHE A 133 3.32 6.95 1.06
N GLY A 134 4.56 6.75 1.53
CA GLY A 134 5.21 7.69 2.44
C GLY A 134 4.77 7.49 3.88
N LYS A 135 5.58 7.98 4.82
CA LYS A 135 5.37 7.74 6.25
C LYS A 135 4.04 8.28 6.75
N ASN A 136 3.76 9.54 6.48
CA ASN A 136 2.56 10.20 7.01
C ASN A 136 1.28 9.53 6.49
N LYS A 137 1.22 9.28 5.19
CA LYS A 137 0.06 8.63 4.57
C LYS A 137 -0.11 7.20 5.06
N SER A 138 0.99 6.46 5.20
CA SER A 138 0.95 5.09 5.70
C SER A 138 0.37 5.04 7.10
N LEU A 139 0.84 5.90 8.00
CA LEU A 139 0.34 5.94 9.38
C LEU A 139 -1.12 6.38 9.44
N GLU A 140 -1.51 7.35 8.61
CA GLU A 140 -2.89 7.80 8.49
C GLU A 140 -3.81 6.65 8.06
N ARG A 141 -3.38 5.86 7.06
CA ARG A 141 -4.14 4.72 6.56
C ARG A 141 -4.29 3.61 7.60
N ILE A 142 -3.23 3.32 8.35
CA ILE A 142 -3.29 2.33 9.44
C ILE A 142 -4.28 2.81 10.51
N SER A 143 -4.22 4.08 10.88
CA SER A 143 -5.16 4.66 11.84
C SER A 143 -6.60 4.59 11.33
N GLY A 144 -6.79 4.82 10.03
CA GLY A 144 -8.12 4.74 9.39
C GLY A 144 -8.73 3.35 9.52
N LEU A 145 -7.94 2.31 9.27
CA LEU A 145 -8.44 0.94 9.42
C LEU A 145 -8.71 0.60 10.89
N LEU A 146 -7.85 1.04 11.80
CA LEU A 146 -8.08 0.84 13.24
C LEU A 146 -9.40 1.47 13.68
N THR A 147 -9.70 2.67 13.19
CA THR A 147 -10.98 3.34 13.48
C THR A 147 -12.16 2.55 12.91
N TYR A 148 -12.02 2.07 11.68
CA TYR A 148 -13.04 1.26 11.02
C TYR A 148 -13.37 -0.02 11.80
N LEU A 149 -12.35 -0.65 12.39
CA LEU A 149 -12.49 -1.90 13.16
C LEU A 149 -13.01 -1.69 14.57
N SER A 150 -13.10 -0.48 15.02
CA SER A 150 -13.54 -0.15 16.39
C SER A 150 -15.04 -0.12 16.54
#